data_cd35493b9ea38049a9c840e8fe129fc1
#
_entry.id   cd35493b9ea38049a9c840e8fe129fc1
#
_cell.length_a   1.000
_cell.length_b   1.000
_cell.length_c   1.000
_cell.angle_alpha   90.00
_cell.angle_beta   90.00
_cell.angle_gamma   90.00
#
_symmetry.space_group_name_H-M   'P 1'
#
loop_
_entity.id
_entity.type
_entity.pdbx_description
1 polymer ?
#
loop_
_entity_poly.entity_id
_entity_poly.type
_entity_poly.pdbx_seq_one_letter_code
_entity_poly.pdbx_strand_id
1 'polypeptide(L)'
;ASLIEKTFRELPGDSDVLSTRAVIFASEGKEAQTEEMIRLAVEKGNEMGHFHHPEYNIGLAYALLKKNARAIEWLKRAAEDGLPCYPMFLSDPSLKNLRSDPHFISFLDKLKRQWEEYKAKFSGLQIPE
;
A
#
# COMPACT_ATOMS: atom_id res chain seq x y z
N ALA A 1 -16.58 4.62 19.59
CA ALA A 1 -16.05 4.66 18.23
C ALA A 1 -14.54 4.88 18.27
N SER A 2 -13.81 4.22 17.39
CA SER A 2 -12.38 4.44 17.26
C SER A 2 -12.09 5.84 16.71
N LEU A 3 -10.86 6.33 16.89
CA LEU A 3 -10.42 7.62 16.34
C LEU A 3 -10.59 7.64 14.80
N ILE A 4 -10.34 6.50 14.14
CA ILE A 4 -10.49 6.37 12.69
C ILE A 4 -11.95 6.53 12.26
N GLU A 5 -12.89 5.94 12.99
CA GLU A 5 -14.31 6.11 12.68
C GLU A 5 -14.78 7.55 12.88
N LYS A 6 -14.27 8.20 13.91
CA LYS A 6 -14.56 9.62 14.12
C LYS A 6 -14.03 10.47 12.97
N THR A 7 -12.78 10.24 12.57
CA THR A 7 -12.16 10.94 11.45
C THR A 7 -12.91 10.68 10.14
N PHE A 8 -13.35 9.44 9.92
CA PHE A 8 -14.16 9.09 8.74
C PHE A 8 -15.47 9.87 8.69
N ARG A 9 -16.15 10.04 9.83
CA ARG A 9 -17.40 10.83 9.90
C ARG A 9 -17.16 12.30 9.60
N GLU A 10 -16.03 12.84 10.08
CA GLU A 10 -15.65 14.25 9.89
C GLU A 10 -15.12 14.52 8.48
N LEU A 11 -14.37 13.54 7.90
CA LEU A 11 -13.73 13.66 6.59
C LEU A 11 -14.04 12.44 5.70
N PRO A 12 -15.33 12.19 5.41
CA PRO A 12 -15.73 10.95 4.72
C PRO A 12 -15.19 10.82 3.30
N GLY A 13 -14.67 11.90 2.72
CA GLY A 13 -14.12 11.91 1.37
C GLY A 13 -12.62 11.77 1.27
N ASP A 14 -11.90 11.65 2.39
CA ASP A 14 -10.44 11.55 2.39
C ASP A 14 -9.98 10.14 2.01
N SER A 15 -9.18 10.05 0.94
CA SER A 15 -8.70 8.77 0.41
C SER A 15 -7.75 8.05 1.39
N ASP A 16 -6.93 8.78 2.14
CA ASP A 16 -6.05 8.19 3.16
C ASP A 16 -6.86 7.54 4.28
N VAL A 17 -7.88 8.22 4.77
CA VAL A 17 -8.77 7.70 5.82
C VAL A 17 -9.53 6.47 5.31
N LEU A 18 -10.10 6.56 4.11
CA LEU A 18 -10.85 5.46 3.50
C LEU A 18 -9.98 4.22 3.30
N SER A 19 -8.78 4.39 2.77
CA SER A 19 -7.87 3.27 2.55
C SER A 19 -7.35 2.66 3.86
N THR A 20 -7.10 3.48 4.88
CA THR A 20 -6.75 3.01 6.22
C THR A 20 -7.89 2.19 6.82
N ARG A 21 -9.11 2.66 6.67
CA ARG A 21 -10.29 1.94 7.15
C ARG A 21 -10.47 0.60 6.42
N ALA A 22 -10.13 0.56 5.13
CA ALA A 22 -10.13 -0.69 4.36
C ALA A 22 -9.17 -1.72 4.98
N VAL A 23 -7.97 -1.29 5.38
CA VAL A 23 -6.99 -2.18 6.05
C VAL A 23 -7.57 -2.74 7.35
N ILE A 24 -8.23 -1.91 8.15
CA ILE A 24 -8.84 -2.35 9.41
C ILE A 24 -9.92 -3.38 9.17
N PHE A 25 -10.85 -3.11 8.24
CA PHE A 25 -11.90 -4.09 7.90
C PHE A 25 -11.31 -5.39 7.38
N ALA A 26 -10.27 -5.31 6.55
CA ALA A 26 -9.60 -6.50 6.02
C ALA A 26 -8.95 -7.32 7.13
N SER A 27 -8.33 -6.67 8.13
CA SER A 27 -7.74 -7.36 9.29
C SER A 27 -8.79 -8.07 10.14
N GLU A 28 -10.03 -7.61 10.08
CA GLU A 28 -11.16 -8.23 10.77
C GLU A 28 -11.89 -9.27 9.90
N GLY A 29 -11.43 -9.49 8.67
CA GLY A 29 -12.07 -10.41 7.73
C GLY A 29 -13.37 -9.91 7.13
N LYS A 30 -13.66 -8.62 7.21
CA LYS A 30 -14.90 -8.00 6.72
C LYS A 30 -14.75 -7.61 5.25
N GLU A 31 -14.89 -8.58 4.37
CA GLU A 31 -14.62 -8.40 2.94
C GLU A 31 -15.50 -7.34 2.26
N ALA A 32 -16.82 -7.40 2.50
CA ALA A 32 -17.77 -6.46 1.87
C ALA A 32 -17.48 -5.01 2.25
N GLN A 33 -17.21 -4.76 3.54
CA GLN A 33 -16.87 -3.42 4.03
C GLN A 33 -15.51 -2.97 3.48
N THR A 34 -14.55 -3.88 3.37
CA THR A 34 -13.23 -3.60 2.78
C THR A 34 -13.38 -3.15 1.33
N GLU A 35 -14.12 -3.90 0.52
CA GLU A 35 -14.34 -3.56 -0.90
C GLU A 35 -15.04 -2.20 -1.06
N GLU A 36 -16.00 -1.88 -0.21
CA GLU A 36 -16.69 -0.59 -0.25
C GLU A 36 -15.73 0.57 0.08
N MET A 37 -14.87 0.40 1.08
CA MET A 37 -13.87 1.43 1.43
C MET A 37 -12.85 1.62 0.31
N ILE A 38 -12.43 0.52 -0.33
CA ILE A 38 -11.51 0.58 -1.47
C ILE A 38 -12.16 1.34 -2.63
N ARG A 39 -13.41 1.03 -2.95
CA ARG A 39 -14.15 1.70 -4.02
C ARG A 39 -14.20 3.21 -3.78
N LEU A 40 -14.55 3.62 -2.58
CA LEU A 40 -14.63 5.03 -2.21
C LEU A 40 -13.25 5.70 -2.23
N ALA A 41 -12.21 5.01 -1.75
CA ALA A 41 -10.84 5.52 -1.76
C ALA A 41 -10.35 5.77 -3.19
N VAL A 42 -10.61 4.85 -4.11
CA VAL A 42 -10.22 4.99 -5.52
C VAL A 42 -10.97 6.16 -6.18
N GLU A 43 -12.27 6.26 -5.92
CA GLU A 43 -13.10 7.35 -6.44
C GLU A 43 -12.56 8.71 -6.00
N LYS A 44 -12.21 8.86 -4.73
CA LYS A 44 -11.64 10.10 -4.19
C LYS A 44 -10.19 10.31 -4.62
N GLY A 45 -9.41 9.24 -4.76
CA GLY A 45 -8.02 9.30 -5.19
C GLY A 45 -7.85 9.85 -6.59
N ASN A 46 -8.81 9.62 -7.48
CA ASN A 46 -8.79 10.16 -8.84
C ASN A 46 -8.88 11.68 -8.89
N GLU A 47 -9.35 12.31 -7.81
CA GLU A 47 -9.45 13.77 -7.68
C GLU A 47 -8.20 14.39 -7.07
N MET A 48 -7.27 13.56 -6.54
CA MET A 48 -6.08 14.01 -5.81
C MET A 48 -4.81 13.62 -6.58
N GLY A 49 -3.85 14.53 -6.66
CA GLY A 49 -2.60 14.31 -7.38
C GLY A 49 -1.63 13.31 -6.74
N HIS A 50 -1.86 12.88 -5.51
CA HIS A 50 -0.99 11.98 -4.77
C HIS A 50 -1.80 10.80 -4.22
N PHE A 51 -1.62 9.62 -4.83
CA PHE A 51 -2.42 8.44 -4.49
C PHE A 51 -1.58 7.25 -4.04
N HIS A 52 -0.25 7.37 -3.96
CA HIS A 52 0.62 6.23 -3.66
C HIS A 52 0.43 5.64 -2.25
N HIS A 53 0.13 6.46 -1.23
CA HIS A 53 -0.17 5.95 0.11
C HIS A 53 -1.49 5.18 0.16
N PRO A 54 -2.60 5.70 -0.37
CA PRO A 54 -3.83 4.91 -0.51
C PRO A 54 -3.64 3.65 -1.34
N GLU A 55 -2.87 3.69 -2.43
CA GLU A 55 -2.58 2.50 -3.24
C GLU A 55 -1.87 1.41 -2.43
N TYR A 56 -0.89 1.79 -1.62
CA TYR A 56 -0.21 0.86 -0.72
C TYR A 56 -1.18 0.26 0.29
N ASN A 57 -2.02 1.08 0.93
CA ASN A 57 -3.02 0.62 1.88
C ASN A 57 -4.03 -0.34 1.24
N ILE A 58 -4.47 -0.06 0.02
CA ILE A 58 -5.35 -0.97 -0.73
C ILE A 58 -4.66 -2.31 -0.96
N GLY A 59 -3.37 -2.28 -1.33
CA GLY A 59 -2.56 -3.49 -1.47
C GLY A 59 -2.49 -4.30 -0.18
N LEU A 60 -2.28 -3.63 0.95
CA LEU A 60 -2.29 -4.28 2.27
C LEU A 60 -3.65 -4.92 2.58
N ALA A 61 -4.74 -4.22 2.30
CA ALA A 61 -6.09 -4.72 2.54
C ALA A 61 -6.35 -6.01 1.75
N TYR A 62 -6.00 -6.03 0.48
CA TYR A 62 -6.13 -7.23 -0.34
C TYR A 62 -5.22 -8.37 0.12
N ALA A 63 -4.00 -8.06 0.57
CA ALA A 63 -3.09 -9.08 1.13
C ALA A 63 -3.69 -9.72 2.38
N LEU A 64 -4.27 -8.93 3.26
CA LEU A 64 -4.94 -9.42 4.47
C LEU A 64 -6.14 -10.29 4.14
N LEU A 65 -6.87 -10.00 3.06
CA LEU A 65 -7.97 -10.82 2.58
C LEU A 65 -7.50 -12.03 1.76
N LYS A 66 -6.20 -12.22 1.61
CA LYS A 66 -5.59 -13.30 0.81
C LYS A 66 -5.94 -13.23 -0.68
N LYS A 67 -6.24 -12.04 -1.18
CA LYS A 67 -6.46 -11.78 -2.61
C LYS A 67 -5.13 -11.34 -3.23
N ASN A 68 -4.21 -12.29 -3.36
CA ASN A 68 -2.81 -12.04 -3.68
C ASN A 68 -2.59 -11.30 -5.00
N ALA A 69 -3.29 -11.70 -6.07
CA ALA A 69 -3.10 -11.07 -7.37
C ALA A 69 -3.46 -9.58 -7.34
N ARG A 70 -4.57 -9.22 -6.70
CA ARG A 70 -4.99 -7.83 -6.57
C ARG A 70 -4.06 -7.04 -5.66
N ALA A 71 -3.61 -7.68 -4.56
CA ALA A 71 -2.67 -7.06 -3.64
C ALA A 71 -1.38 -6.67 -4.37
N ILE A 72 -0.81 -7.59 -5.14
CA ILE A 72 0.43 -7.35 -5.87
C ILE A 72 0.25 -6.24 -6.91
N GLU A 73 -0.87 -6.23 -7.62
CA GLU A 73 -1.17 -5.18 -8.59
C GLU A 73 -1.16 -3.78 -7.96
N TRP A 74 -1.82 -3.62 -6.82
CA TRP A 74 -1.88 -2.33 -6.13
C TRP A 74 -0.54 -1.94 -5.52
N LEU A 75 0.23 -2.90 -5.00
CA LEU A 75 1.57 -2.64 -4.48
C LEU A 75 2.53 -2.19 -5.59
N LYS A 76 2.41 -2.77 -6.77
CA LYS A 76 3.19 -2.33 -7.94
C LYS A 76 2.86 -0.89 -8.32
N ARG A 77 1.58 -0.54 -8.33
CA ARG A 77 1.15 0.84 -8.60
C ARG A 77 1.71 1.82 -7.58
N ALA A 78 1.66 1.47 -6.30
CA ALA A 78 2.20 2.30 -5.22
C ALA A 78 3.71 2.55 -5.42
N ALA A 79 4.46 1.51 -5.78
CA ALA A 79 5.90 1.63 -6.04
C ALA A 79 6.18 2.54 -7.24
N GLU A 80 5.40 2.40 -8.32
CA GLU A 80 5.55 3.20 -9.54
C GLU A 80 5.17 4.66 -9.30
N ASP A 81 4.15 4.91 -8.47
CA ASP A 81 3.60 6.25 -8.24
C ASP A 81 4.32 7.05 -7.15
N GLY A 82 5.39 6.51 -6.58
CA GLY A 82 6.22 7.30 -5.68
C GLY A 82 6.63 6.64 -4.36
N LEU A 83 6.36 5.35 -4.17
CA LEU A 83 6.73 4.65 -2.95
C LEU A 83 7.59 3.41 -3.23
N PRO A 84 8.75 3.53 -3.91
CA PRO A 84 9.60 2.39 -4.24
C PRO A 84 10.54 2.01 -3.09
N CYS A 85 10.02 1.92 -1.87
CA CYS A 85 10.81 1.64 -0.68
C CYS A 85 10.90 0.14 -0.43
N TYR A 86 11.89 -0.53 -0.99
CA TYR A 86 12.09 -1.98 -0.87
C TYR A 86 12.08 -2.48 0.58
N PRO A 87 12.81 -1.84 1.54
CA PRO A 87 12.80 -2.33 2.92
C PRO A 87 11.40 -2.37 3.56
N MET A 88 10.52 -1.44 3.20
CA MET A 88 9.15 -1.41 3.71
C MET A 88 8.34 -2.60 3.19
N PHE A 89 8.40 -2.86 1.88
CA PHE A 89 7.71 -4.01 1.27
C PHE A 89 8.23 -5.33 1.82
N LEU A 90 9.53 -5.40 2.10
CA LEU A 90 10.16 -6.62 2.61
C LEU A 90 9.72 -6.94 4.04
N SER A 91 9.57 -5.94 4.89
CA SER A 91 9.40 -6.12 6.34
C SER A 91 7.97 -5.95 6.85
N ASP A 92 7.03 -5.45 6.03
CA ASP A 92 5.67 -5.19 6.48
C ASP A 92 4.95 -6.49 6.86
N PRO A 93 4.55 -6.66 8.14
CA PRO A 93 3.86 -7.89 8.59
C PRO A 93 2.53 -8.13 7.87
N SER A 94 1.87 -7.08 7.39
CA SER A 94 0.59 -7.20 6.66
C SER A 94 0.75 -7.91 5.31
N LEU A 95 1.98 -8.01 4.80
CA LEU A 95 2.30 -8.70 3.55
C LEU A 95 2.71 -10.16 3.73
N LYS A 96 2.58 -10.69 4.94
CA LYS A 96 2.96 -12.06 5.29
C LYS A 96 2.38 -13.10 4.33
N ASN A 97 1.11 -12.95 3.94
CA ASN A 97 0.43 -13.89 3.05
C ASN A 97 0.98 -13.92 1.63
N LEU A 98 1.73 -12.87 1.23
CA LEU A 98 2.31 -12.77 -0.11
C LEU A 98 3.72 -13.35 -0.21
N ARG A 99 4.39 -13.61 0.91
CA ARG A 99 5.83 -13.93 0.92
C ARG A 99 6.20 -15.20 0.16
N SER A 100 5.27 -16.14 0.03
CA SER A 100 5.48 -17.37 -0.74
C SER A 100 4.92 -17.29 -2.16
N ASP A 101 4.26 -16.21 -2.53
CA ASP A 101 3.70 -16.04 -3.86
C ASP A 101 4.82 -15.72 -4.87
N PRO A 102 4.97 -16.52 -5.97
CA PRO A 102 6.04 -16.29 -6.95
C PRO A 102 5.99 -14.91 -7.60
N HIS A 103 4.80 -14.36 -7.82
CA HIS A 103 4.66 -13.02 -8.42
C HIS A 103 5.13 -11.93 -7.47
N PHE A 104 4.89 -12.11 -6.17
CA PHE A 104 5.38 -11.17 -5.17
C PHE A 104 6.90 -11.27 -5.03
N ILE A 105 7.46 -12.47 -5.02
CA ILE A 105 8.90 -12.69 -4.97
C ILE A 105 9.58 -12.01 -6.16
N SER A 106 9.03 -12.17 -7.36
CA SER A 106 9.54 -11.51 -8.57
C SER A 106 9.47 -9.98 -8.47
N PHE A 107 8.37 -9.45 -7.95
CA PHE A 107 8.20 -8.02 -7.73
C PHE A 107 9.24 -7.49 -6.74
N LEU A 108 9.43 -8.17 -5.60
CA LEU A 108 10.43 -7.79 -4.60
C LEU A 108 11.85 -7.81 -5.16
N ASP A 109 12.17 -8.79 -5.99
CA ASP A 109 13.47 -8.93 -6.61
C ASP A 109 13.79 -7.75 -7.53
N LYS A 110 12.81 -7.34 -8.34
CA LYS A 110 12.91 -6.18 -9.21
C LYS A 110 13.06 -4.90 -8.40
N LEU A 111 12.26 -4.76 -7.34
CA LEU A 111 12.29 -3.59 -6.46
C LEU A 111 13.62 -3.49 -5.72
N LYS A 112 14.16 -4.64 -5.28
CA LYS A 112 15.47 -4.73 -4.63
C LYS A 112 16.58 -4.22 -5.56
N ARG A 113 16.57 -4.66 -6.82
CA ARG A 113 17.56 -4.21 -7.82
C ARG A 113 17.49 -2.71 -8.05
N GLN A 114 16.30 -2.17 -8.19
CA GLN A 114 16.10 -0.72 -8.33
C GLN A 114 16.59 0.04 -7.11
N TRP A 115 16.33 -0.48 -5.91
CA TRP A 115 16.78 0.10 -4.66
C TRP A 115 18.30 0.11 -4.56
N GLU A 116 18.96 -1.00 -4.90
CA GLU A 116 20.42 -1.13 -4.87
C GLU A 116 21.08 -0.22 -5.91
N GLU A 117 20.54 -0.13 -7.12
CA GLU A 117 21.01 0.79 -8.15
C GLU A 117 20.90 2.24 -7.71
N TYR A 118 19.78 2.59 -7.11
CA TYR A 118 19.56 3.93 -6.56
C TYR A 118 20.58 4.26 -5.48
N LYS A 119 20.79 3.35 -4.52
CA LYS A 119 21.77 3.51 -3.46
C LYS A 119 23.19 3.64 -4.03
N ALA A 120 23.55 2.81 -4.98
CA ALA A 120 24.88 2.86 -5.61
C ALA A 120 25.10 4.19 -6.33
N LYS A 121 24.07 4.67 -7.05
CA LYS A 121 24.11 5.96 -7.77
C LYS A 121 24.35 7.14 -6.83
N PHE A 122 23.80 7.10 -5.64
CA PHE A 122 23.87 8.19 -4.67
C PHE A 122 24.85 7.93 -3.53
N SER A 123 25.57 6.80 -3.51
CA SER A 123 26.51 6.44 -2.45
C SER A 123 27.74 7.33 -2.41
N GLY A 124 28.11 7.97 -3.53
CA GLY A 124 29.23 8.90 -3.61
C GLY A 124 28.88 10.34 -3.24
N LEU A 125 27.60 10.62 -2.98
CA LEU A 125 27.16 11.97 -2.62
C LEU A 125 27.34 12.18 -1.11
N GLN A 126 28.19 13.13 -0.75
CA GLN A 126 28.29 13.56 0.64
C GLN A 126 27.09 14.44 0.94
N ILE A 127 26.24 13.95 1.85
CA ILE A 127 25.12 14.75 2.34
C ILE A 127 25.67 15.61 3.47
N PRO A 128 25.64 16.95 3.35
CA PRO A 128 26.06 17.83 4.45
C PRO A 128 25.21 17.56 5.68
N GLU A 129 25.86 17.35 6.80
CA GLU A 129 25.18 17.19 8.07
C GLU A 129 24.59 18.52 8.54
#